data_a3203a8763c120747fbbcbd9b0234202
#
_entry.id   a3203a8763c120747fbbcbd9b0234202
#
_cell.length_a   1.000
_cell.length_b   1.000
_cell.length_c   1.000
_cell.angle_alpha   90.00
_cell.angle_beta   90.00
_cell.angle_gamma   90.00
#
_symmetry.space_group_name_H-M   'P 1'
#
loop_
_entity.id
_entity.type
_entity.pdbx_description
1 polymer ?
#
loop_
_entity_poly.entity_id
_entity_poly.type
_entity_poly.pdbx_seq_one_letter_code
_entity_poly.pdbx_strand_id
1 'polypeptide(L)'
;MTEMNKAKCYTSSLMPRFAECVDASIADSALCALNCSRYVIFPGFCDVHVHFREPGFSYKETIATGSLASAHGGYTAVCTMPNLNPVPDSVEHLNVQRDIIRDTACIHVYPYGAITVGEKGETLADLAGMAPFVPGFSDDGHGVQSRERMRRAMLEAKALGKPIVAHCEDNTLLRGGYIHDGEYAKAHGHRGI
;
A
#
# COMPACT_ATOMS: atom_id res chain seq x y z
N MET A 1 -33.14 -26.03 -29.40
CA MET A 1 -32.58 -24.69 -29.28
C MET A 1 -32.94 -24.17 -27.89
N THR A 2 -32.07 -24.37 -26.93
CA THR A 2 -32.28 -23.98 -25.54
C THR A 2 -31.83 -22.54 -25.41
N GLU A 3 -32.73 -21.68 -24.98
CA GLU A 3 -32.44 -20.27 -24.67
C GLU A 3 -31.33 -20.19 -23.61
N MET A 4 -30.18 -19.68 -24.02
CA MET A 4 -29.15 -19.30 -23.09
C MET A 4 -29.67 -18.15 -22.21
N ASN A 5 -29.91 -18.45 -20.93
CA ASN A 5 -30.23 -17.46 -19.93
C ASN A 5 -29.16 -16.33 -19.91
N LYS A 6 -29.54 -15.17 -20.42
CA LYS A 6 -28.73 -13.95 -20.27
C LYS A 6 -28.52 -13.70 -18.79
N ALA A 7 -27.27 -13.75 -18.34
CA ALA A 7 -26.92 -13.41 -16.98
C ALA A 7 -27.40 -11.99 -16.67
N LYS A 8 -28.34 -11.87 -15.75
CA LYS A 8 -28.72 -10.56 -15.21
C LYS A 8 -27.62 -10.10 -14.28
N CYS A 9 -26.82 -9.15 -14.73
CA CYS A 9 -25.93 -8.39 -13.85
C CYS A 9 -26.81 -7.63 -12.85
N TYR A 10 -26.79 -8.03 -11.58
CA TYR A 10 -27.44 -7.25 -10.52
C TYR A 10 -26.57 -6.04 -10.25
N THR A 11 -26.90 -4.91 -10.85
CA THR A 11 -26.37 -3.62 -10.46
C THR A 11 -27.04 -3.21 -9.15
N SER A 12 -26.36 -3.45 -8.01
CA SER A 12 -26.72 -2.73 -6.79
C SER A 12 -26.39 -1.25 -6.99
N SER A 13 -27.07 -0.36 -6.27
CA SER A 13 -26.85 1.09 -6.31
C SER A 13 -25.42 1.53 -5.95
N LEU A 14 -24.54 0.60 -5.61
CA LEU A 14 -23.11 0.77 -5.34
C LEU A 14 -22.20 0.46 -6.55
N MET A 15 -22.75 -0.01 -7.67
CA MET A 15 -21.98 -0.46 -8.83
C MET A 15 -21.99 0.40 -10.12
N PRO A 16 -22.39 1.69 -10.13
CA PRO A 16 -22.27 2.48 -11.36
C PRO A 16 -20.83 2.69 -11.84
N ARG A 17 -19.84 2.59 -10.91
CA ARG A 17 -18.43 2.83 -11.22
C ARG A 17 -17.67 1.63 -11.76
N PHE A 18 -18.19 0.42 -11.63
CA PHE A 18 -17.50 -0.77 -12.13
C PHE A 18 -17.56 -0.87 -13.67
N ALA A 19 -18.66 -0.43 -14.26
CA ALA A 19 -18.82 -0.40 -15.72
C ALA A 19 -17.93 0.66 -16.40
N GLU A 20 -17.50 1.70 -15.66
CA GLU A 20 -16.60 2.74 -16.18
C GLU A 20 -15.12 2.34 -16.13
N CYS A 21 -14.76 1.33 -15.35
CA CYS A 21 -13.37 0.88 -15.18
C CYS A 21 -12.99 -0.30 -16.05
N VAL A 22 -13.95 -0.95 -16.71
CA VAL A 22 -13.68 -2.06 -17.61
C VAL A 22 -13.88 -1.56 -19.04
N ASP A 23 -12.81 -1.58 -19.84
CA ASP A 23 -12.92 -1.33 -21.28
C ASP A 23 -14.05 -2.16 -21.87
N ALA A 24 -14.98 -1.51 -22.55
CA ALA A 24 -16.19 -2.16 -23.11
C ALA A 24 -15.85 -3.36 -24.01
N SER A 25 -14.65 -3.37 -24.62
CA SER A 25 -14.15 -4.48 -25.43
C SER A 25 -13.82 -5.74 -24.61
N ILE A 26 -13.43 -5.57 -23.32
CA ILE A 26 -13.17 -6.68 -22.40
C ILE A 26 -14.49 -7.20 -21.81
N ALA A 27 -15.45 -6.31 -21.55
CA ALA A 27 -16.77 -6.68 -21.01
C ALA A 27 -17.55 -7.57 -21.99
N ASP A 28 -17.46 -7.31 -23.29
CA ASP A 28 -18.20 -8.07 -24.30
C ASP A 28 -17.60 -9.48 -24.56
N SER A 29 -16.31 -9.67 -24.40
CA SER A 29 -15.66 -10.93 -24.80
C SER A 29 -15.43 -11.94 -23.67
N ALA A 30 -15.10 -11.49 -22.46
CA ALA A 30 -14.70 -12.37 -21.36
C ALA A 30 -15.78 -12.57 -20.28
N LEU A 31 -16.55 -11.53 -19.94
CA LEU A 31 -17.55 -11.60 -18.87
C LEU A 31 -18.86 -12.30 -19.28
N CYS A 32 -19.20 -12.29 -20.57
CA CYS A 32 -20.36 -13.03 -21.08
C CYS A 32 -20.21 -14.55 -21.05
N ALA A 33 -19.01 -15.09 -20.82
CA ALA A 33 -18.74 -16.52 -20.79
C ALA A 33 -18.76 -17.11 -19.36
N LEU A 34 -18.83 -16.31 -18.30
CA LEU A 34 -18.86 -16.79 -16.93
C LEU A 34 -20.27 -17.21 -16.52
N ASN A 35 -20.44 -18.50 -16.19
CA ASN A 35 -21.66 -18.99 -15.56
C ASN A 35 -21.73 -18.45 -14.11
N CYS A 36 -22.40 -17.32 -13.93
CA CYS A 36 -22.50 -16.60 -12.66
C CYS A 36 -23.24 -17.37 -11.55
N SER A 37 -23.80 -18.57 -11.82
CA SER A 37 -24.52 -19.35 -10.80
C SER A 37 -23.62 -19.91 -9.69
N ARG A 38 -22.29 -19.92 -9.90
CA ARG A 38 -21.30 -20.46 -8.96
C ARG A 38 -20.31 -19.43 -8.45
N TYR A 39 -20.40 -18.17 -8.88
CA TYR A 39 -19.44 -17.13 -8.55
C TYR A 39 -20.13 -15.94 -7.91
N VAL A 40 -19.47 -15.35 -6.93
CA VAL A 40 -19.86 -14.07 -6.35
C VAL A 40 -18.81 -13.04 -6.78
N ILE A 41 -19.26 -11.95 -7.39
CA ILE A 41 -18.37 -10.87 -7.85
C ILE A 41 -18.24 -9.86 -6.72
N PHE A 42 -17.01 -9.58 -6.32
CA PHE A 42 -16.65 -8.53 -5.38
C PHE A 42 -15.81 -7.46 -6.06
N PRO A 43 -15.78 -6.22 -5.53
CA PRO A 43 -14.70 -5.30 -5.83
C PRO A 43 -13.35 -5.95 -5.52
N GLY A 44 -12.32 -5.65 -6.31
CA GLY A 44 -10.98 -6.15 -6.03
C GLY A 44 -10.50 -5.69 -4.65
N PHE A 45 -9.67 -6.49 -4.02
CA PHE A 45 -9.11 -6.17 -2.70
C PHE A 45 -8.16 -4.98 -2.77
N CYS A 46 -8.04 -4.27 -1.65
CA CYS A 46 -7.04 -3.23 -1.46
C CYS A 46 -6.16 -3.62 -0.27
N ASP A 47 -4.85 -3.75 -0.49
CA ASP A 47 -3.89 -3.91 0.60
C ASP A 47 -3.26 -2.56 0.93
N VAL A 48 -3.43 -2.11 2.16
CA VAL A 48 -2.97 -0.79 2.60
C VAL A 48 -1.54 -0.80 3.17
N HIS A 49 -0.84 -1.95 3.11
CA HIS A 49 0.51 -2.06 3.66
C HIS A 49 1.33 -3.14 2.92
N VAL A 50 2.05 -2.74 1.89
CA VAL A 50 2.95 -3.64 1.14
C VAL A 50 4.33 -3.03 0.96
N HIS A 51 5.33 -3.89 0.69
CA HIS A 51 6.71 -3.49 0.46
C HIS A 51 7.17 -3.94 -0.92
N PHE A 52 7.09 -3.06 -1.92
CA PHE A 52 7.61 -3.34 -3.26
C PHE A 52 9.09 -2.97 -3.44
N ARG A 53 9.72 -2.44 -2.43
CA ARG A 53 11.18 -2.25 -2.31
C ARG A 53 11.86 -1.46 -3.45
N GLU A 54 11.13 -0.85 -4.34
CA GLU A 54 11.63 -0.08 -5.46
C GLU A 54 11.11 1.37 -5.37
N PRO A 55 11.98 2.35 -5.50
CA PRO A 55 13.42 2.31 -5.84
C PRO A 55 14.35 1.86 -4.71
N GLY A 56 15.58 1.48 -5.10
CA GLY A 56 16.73 1.28 -4.21
C GLY A 56 16.98 -0.14 -3.74
N PHE A 57 15.95 -0.99 -3.65
CA PHE A 57 16.07 -2.36 -3.14
C PHE A 57 15.44 -3.40 -4.08
N SER A 58 15.52 -3.17 -5.38
CA SER A 58 14.91 -4.01 -6.43
C SER A 58 15.37 -5.49 -6.40
N TYR A 59 16.48 -5.77 -5.74
CA TYR A 59 16.96 -7.15 -5.52
C TYR A 59 16.07 -7.94 -4.53
N LYS A 60 15.20 -7.27 -3.77
CA LYS A 60 14.23 -7.90 -2.86
C LYS A 60 12.87 -8.05 -3.53
N GLU A 61 12.39 -6.99 -4.19
CA GLU A 61 11.12 -6.95 -4.88
C GLU A 61 11.10 -5.73 -5.83
N THR A 62 10.38 -5.84 -6.94
CA THR A 62 10.13 -4.74 -7.88
C THR A 62 8.64 -4.36 -7.88
N ILE A 63 8.32 -3.17 -8.37
CA ILE A 63 6.93 -2.74 -8.55
C ILE A 63 6.23 -3.63 -9.57
N ALA A 64 6.92 -4.03 -10.65
CA ALA A 64 6.38 -4.92 -11.68
C ALA A 64 5.98 -6.28 -11.10
N THR A 65 6.90 -6.96 -10.39
CA THR A 65 6.65 -8.31 -9.87
C THR A 65 5.71 -8.31 -8.67
N GLY A 66 5.85 -7.32 -7.78
CA GLY A 66 4.96 -7.18 -6.62
C GLY A 66 3.51 -6.83 -7.01
N SER A 67 3.32 -5.95 -8.01
CA SER A 67 1.98 -5.64 -8.51
C SER A 67 1.34 -6.84 -9.22
N LEU A 68 2.12 -7.62 -9.96
CA LEU A 68 1.65 -8.85 -10.60
C LEU A 68 1.27 -9.91 -9.55
N ALA A 69 2.08 -10.11 -8.52
CA ALA A 69 1.75 -11.01 -7.41
C ALA A 69 0.46 -10.60 -6.69
N SER A 70 0.29 -9.29 -6.46
CA SER A 70 -0.94 -8.72 -5.87
C SER A 70 -2.16 -8.99 -6.76
N ALA A 71 -2.04 -8.78 -8.08
CA ALA A 71 -3.10 -9.08 -9.04
C ALA A 71 -3.52 -10.56 -8.99
N HIS A 72 -2.56 -11.47 -8.92
CA HIS A 72 -2.81 -12.91 -8.74
C HIS A 72 -3.54 -13.23 -7.43
N GLY A 73 -3.33 -12.43 -6.38
CA GLY A 73 -4.04 -12.52 -5.10
C GLY A 73 -5.45 -11.92 -5.09
N GLY A 74 -5.88 -11.32 -6.22
CA GLY A 74 -7.19 -10.65 -6.32
C GLY A 74 -7.19 -9.19 -5.85
N TYR A 75 -6.01 -8.60 -5.65
CA TYR A 75 -5.88 -7.18 -5.31
C TYR A 75 -5.89 -6.32 -6.58
N THR A 76 -6.65 -5.25 -6.55
CA THR A 76 -6.69 -4.24 -7.63
C THR A 76 -6.02 -2.94 -7.22
N ALA A 77 -5.72 -2.80 -5.94
CA ALA A 77 -5.03 -1.65 -5.38
C ALA A 77 -4.13 -2.05 -4.21
N VAL A 78 -2.99 -1.38 -4.08
CA VAL A 78 -2.09 -1.55 -2.93
C VAL A 78 -1.50 -0.20 -2.52
N CYS A 79 -1.15 -0.05 -1.22
CA CYS A 79 -0.41 1.11 -0.73
C CYS A 79 1.01 0.67 -0.31
N THR A 80 2.04 1.28 -0.90
CA THR A 80 3.44 0.90 -0.67
C THR A 80 4.08 1.75 0.41
N MET A 81 4.79 1.09 1.32
CA MET A 81 5.52 1.74 2.41
C MET A 81 6.75 2.50 1.91
N PRO A 82 7.16 3.58 2.63
CA PRO A 82 8.17 4.53 2.15
C PRO A 82 9.62 4.12 2.42
N ASN A 83 9.87 2.97 3.05
CA ASN A 83 11.24 2.51 3.38
C ASN A 83 12.03 2.08 2.15
N LEU A 84 12.42 3.07 1.35
CA LEU A 84 13.03 2.98 0.02
C LEU A 84 14.33 3.80 -0.04
N ASN A 85 14.99 3.81 -1.20
CA ASN A 85 16.13 4.66 -1.47
C ASN A 85 16.08 5.20 -2.93
N PRO A 86 15.81 6.52 -3.13
CA PRO A 86 15.59 7.51 -2.06
C PRO A 86 14.30 7.26 -1.28
N VAL A 87 14.29 7.70 -0.01
CA VAL A 87 13.06 7.76 0.80
C VAL A 87 12.14 8.82 0.19
N PRO A 88 10.84 8.57 -0.03
CA PRO A 88 9.90 9.55 -0.56
C PRO A 88 9.51 10.60 0.49
N ASP A 89 10.47 11.46 0.88
CA ASP A 89 10.35 12.52 1.88
C ASP A 89 10.18 13.92 1.27
N SER A 90 10.20 13.99 -0.04
CA SER A 90 9.96 15.18 -0.86
C SER A 90 9.22 14.81 -2.15
N VAL A 91 8.65 15.80 -2.84
CA VAL A 91 8.01 15.58 -4.15
C VAL A 91 9.00 15.01 -5.17
N GLU A 92 10.25 15.46 -5.13
CA GLU A 92 11.31 15.00 -6.03
C GLU A 92 11.57 13.50 -5.82
N HIS A 93 11.81 13.07 -4.58
CA HIS A 93 12.06 11.66 -4.25
C HIS A 93 10.82 10.79 -4.50
N LEU A 94 9.64 11.29 -4.16
CA LEU A 94 8.39 10.58 -4.43
C LEU A 94 8.16 10.35 -5.93
N ASN A 95 8.52 11.31 -6.78
CA ASN A 95 8.36 11.19 -8.23
C ASN A 95 9.21 10.05 -8.81
N VAL A 96 10.39 9.75 -8.24
CA VAL A 96 11.19 8.59 -8.67
C VAL A 96 10.36 7.30 -8.58
N GLN A 97 9.68 7.08 -7.46
CA GLN A 97 8.82 5.91 -7.29
C GLN A 97 7.59 5.95 -8.20
N ARG A 98 6.96 7.13 -8.32
CA ARG A 98 5.75 7.32 -9.15
C ARG A 98 6.01 7.07 -10.63
N ASP A 99 7.18 7.44 -11.13
CA ASP A 99 7.56 7.16 -12.51
C ASP A 99 7.69 5.66 -12.76
N ILE A 100 8.32 4.92 -11.84
CA ILE A 100 8.40 3.47 -11.93
C ILE A 100 7.00 2.83 -11.86
N ILE A 101 6.14 3.30 -10.95
CA ILE A 101 4.76 2.82 -10.84
C ILE A 101 4.02 3.01 -12.17
N ARG A 102 4.09 4.21 -12.75
CA ARG A 102 3.43 4.51 -14.03
C ARG A 102 3.88 3.56 -15.15
N ASP A 103 5.18 3.25 -15.18
CA ASP A 103 5.78 2.53 -16.30
C ASP A 103 5.68 0.99 -16.15
N THR A 104 5.50 0.47 -14.92
CA THR A 104 5.64 -0.97 -14.66
C THR A 104 4.50 -1.64 -13.89
N ALA A 105 3.69 -0.87 -13.15
CA ALA A 105 2.63 -1.47 -12.34
C ALA A 105 1.46 -1.97 -13.19
N CYS A 106 0.94 -3.17 -12.90
CA CYS A 106 -0.24 -3.74 -13.56
C CYS A 106 -1.56 -3.55 -12.78
N ILE A 107 -1.49 -3.01 -11.55
CA ILE A 107 -2.64 -2.62 -10.72
C ILE A 107 -2.41 -1.21 -10.18
N HIS A 108 -3.40 -0.65 -9.47
CA HIS A 108 -3.21 0.65 -8.82
C HIS A 108 -2.22 0.53 -7.65
N VAL A 109 -1.15 1.32 -7.69
CA VAL A 109 -0.16 1.41 -6.62
C VAL A 109 -0.11 2.83 -6.09
N TYR A 110 -0.38 3.00 -4.80
CA TYR A 110 -0.44 4.27 -4.11
C TYR A 110 0.72 4.37 -3.11
N PRO A 111 1.77 5.14 -3.39
CA PRO A 111 2.91 5.27 -2.49
C PRO A 111 2.55 6.14 -1.28
N TYR A 112 2.95 5.74 -0.07
CA TYR A 112 2.99 6.63 1.09
C TYR A 112 4.18 7.58 0.99
N GLY A 113 4.00 8.83 1.44
CA GLY A 113 5.10 9.72 1.73
C GLY A 113 5.70 9.44 3.10
N ALA A 114 6.99 9.73 3.30
CA ALA A 114 7.60 9.64 4.61
C ALA A 114 7.07 10.75 5.56
N ILE A 115 7.00 10.45 6.86
CA ILE A 115 6.68 11.43 7.89
C ILE A 115 7.88 12.34 8.14
N THR A 116 9.08 11.76 8.17
CA THR A 116 10.31 12.49 8.47
C THR A 116 11.35 12.32 7.36
N VAL A 117 12.23 13.30 7.24
CA VAL A 117 13.32 13.29 6.27
C VAL A 117 14.20 12.05 6.47
N GLY A 118 14.29 11.26 5.41
CA GLY A 118 15.05 9.99 5.41
C GLY A 118 14.57 8.97 6.45
N GLU A 119 13.33 9.08 6.95
CA GLU A 119 12.77 8.23 8.03
C GLU A 119 13.62 8.23 9.30
N LYS A 120 14.35 9.33 9.58
CA LYS A 120 15.25 9.44 10.73
C LYS A 120 14.55 9.86 12.03
N GLY A 121 13.27 10.22 11.95
CA GLY A 121 12.51 10.67 13.10
C GLY A 121 12.94 12.04 13.62
N GLU A 122 13.73 12.84 12.90
CA GLU A 122 14.32 14.11 13.39
C GLU A 122 13.60 15.34 12.86
N THR A 123 13.37 15.45 11.59
CA THR A 123 12.74 16.60 10.92
C THR A 123 11.57 16.12 10.08
N LEU A 124 10.44 16.84 10.11
CA LEU A 124 9.30 16.50 9.27
C LEU A 124 9.68 16.64 7.79
N ALA A 125 9.20 15.71 6.97
CA ALA A 125 9.29 15.74 5.53
C ALA A 125 8.37 16.82 4.94
N ASP A 126 8.40 17.01 3.63
CA ASP A 126 7.51 17.93 2.92
C ASP A 126 6.10 17.32 2.77
N LEU A 127 5.37 17.24 3.89
CA LEU A 127 4.02 16.65 3.92
C LEU A 127 3.06 17.41 3.00
N ALA A 128 3.14 18.74 3.00
CA ALA A 128 2.24 19.59 2.22
C ALA A 128 2.45 19.40 0.72
N GLY A 129 3.70 19.39 0.26
CA GLY A 129 4.02 19.16 -1.14
C GLY A 129 3.60 17.79 -1.64
N MET A 130 3.79 16.75 -0.80
CA MET A 130 3.47 15.37 -1.17
C MET A 130 1.97 15.03 -1.06
N ALA A 131 1.19 15.73 -0.22
CA ALA A 131 -0.20 15.42 0.08
C ALA A 131 -1.10 15.17 -1.16
N PRO A 132 -0.99 15.91 -2.29
CA PRO A 132 -1.80 15.65 -3.47
C PRO A 132 -1.57 14.27 -4.12
N PHE A 133 -0.44 13.64 -3.85
CA PHE A 133 0.07 12.48 -4.57
C PHE A 133 0.08 11.19 -3.76
N VAL A 134 -0.19 11.26 -2.45
CA VAL A 134 -0.08 10.12 -1.53
C VAL A 134 -1.41 9.86 -0.81
N PRO A 135 -1.72 8.62 -0.44
CA PRO A 135 -2.88 8.31 0.39
C PRO A 135 -2.70 8.75 1.85
N GLY A 136 -1.47 8.84 2.34
CA GLY A 136 -1.10 9.19 3.71
C GLY A 136 0.41 9.20 3.90
N PHE A 137 0.86 9.23 5.16
CA PHE A 137 2.28 9.30 5.52
C PHE A 137 2.67 8.22 6.52
N SER A 138 3.90 7.69 6.39
CA SER A 138 4.45 6.64 7.25
C SER A 138 5.96 6.81 7.38
N ASP A 139 6.53 6.38 8.51
CA ASP A 139 7.95 6.04 8.68
C ASP A 139 8.03 4.56 9.03
N ASP A 140 7.52 3.69 8.15
CA ASP A 140 7.44 2.26 8.42
C ASP A 140 8.82 1.62 8.57
N GLY A 141 8.95 0.80 9.62
CA GLY A 141 10.19 0.12 9.98
C GLY A 141 11.12 0.95 10.89
N HIS A 142 10.92 2.25 11.03
CA HIS A 142 11.76 3.12 11.87
C HIS A 142 10.99 3.77 13.03
N GLY A 143 9.72 4.07 12.84
CA GLY A 143 8.86 4.66 13.85
C GLY A 143 9.34 6.04 14.38
N VAL A 144 8.46 7.01 14.49
CA VAL A 144 8.81 8.33 15.06
C VAL A 144 8.85 8.24 16.58
N GLN A 145 10.04 8.24 17.18
CA GLN A 145 10.24 8.06 18.63
C GLN A 145 9.89 9.30 19.46
N SER A 146 9.88 10.49 18.87
CA SER A 146 9.51 11.72 19.55
C SER A 146 8.00 11.95 19.58
N ARG A 147 7.40 11.89 20.76
CA ARG A 147 5.98 12.16 20.97
C ARG A 147 5.53 13.52 20.42
N GLU A 148 6.34 14.55 20.63
CA GLU A 148 6.03 15.90 20.15
C GLU A 148 6.06 15.96 18.62
N ARG A 149 7.05 15.35 18.00
CA ARG A 149 7.21 15.31 16.56
C ARG A 149 6.06 14.52 15.90
N MET A 150 5.70 13.37 16.44
CA MET A 150 4.54 12.62 15.98
C MET A 150 3.26 13.45 16.11
N ARG A 151 3.07 14.15 17.24
CA ARG A 151 1.92 15.04 17.41
C ARG A 151 1.87 16.15 16.35
N ARG A 152 3.01 16.75 16.02
CA ARG A 152 3.09 17.76 14.95
C ARG A 152 2.75 17.16 13.59
N ALA A 153 3.33 16.01 13.25
CA ALA A 153 3.04 15.29 12.01
C ALA A 153 1.53 14.97 11.89
N MET A 154 0.91 14.48 12.96
CA MET A 154 -0.54 14.17 12.98
C MET A 154 -1.39 15.42 12.77
N LEU A 155 -1.03 16.56 13.36
CA LEU A 155 -1.78 17.80 13.19
C LEU A 155 -1.65 18.35 11.77
N GLU A 156 -0.46 18.29 11.19
CA GLU A 156 -0.20 18.71 9.81
C GLU A 156 -0.92 17.79 8.82
N ALA A 157 -0.78 16.47 8.95
CA ALA A 157 -1.49 15.50 8.13
C ALA A 157 -3.01 15.67 8.22
N LYS A 158 -3.55 15.91 9.43
CA LYS A 158 -4.97 16.21 9.62
C LYS A 158 -5.42 17.46 8.87
N ALA A 159 -4.63 18.53 8.90
CA ALA A 159 -4.92 19.76 8.17
C ALA A 159 -4.92 19.53 6.63
N LEU A 160 -4.12 18.58 6.15
CA LEU A 160 -4.04 18.16 4.76
C LEU A 160 -5.08 17.08 4.38
N GLY A 161 -5.90 16.63 5.33
CA GLY A 161 -6.90 15.57 5.11
C GLY A 161 -6.29 14.19 4.86
N LYS A 162 -5.08 13.93 5.40
CA LYS A 162 -4.34 12.67 5.22
C LYS A 162 -4.16 11.91 6.52
N PRO A 163 -4.22 10.57 6.51
CA PRO A 163 -3.89 9.74 7.67
C PRO A 163 -2.38 9.64 7.89
N ILE A 164 -2.01 9.37 9.15
CA ILE A 164 -0.72 8.82 9.52
C ILE A 164 -0.87 7.31 9.67
N VAL A 165 0.02 6.55 9.04
CA VAL A 165 0.12 5.09 9.15
C VAL A 165 1.39 4.79 9.93
N ALA A 166 1.26 4.56 11.24
CA ALA A 166 2.38 4.51 12.14
C ALA A 166 2.97 3.08 12.25
N HIS A 167 4.30 2.99 12.23
CA HIS A 167 5.03 1.86 12.79
C HIS A 167 5.08 2.02 14.30
N CYS A 168 4.24 1.25 15.02
CA CYS A 168 4.03 1.42 16.45
C CYS A 168 5.05 0.63 17.27
N GLU A 169 6.32 1.02 17.21
CA GLU A 169 7.42 0.42 17.94
C GLU A 169 8.15 1.47 18.80
N ASP A 170 8.30 1.17 20.09
CA ASP A 170 9.08 1.97 21.01
C ASP A 170 10.48 1.35 21.17
N ASN A 171 11.50 1.98 20.60
CA ASN A 171 12.86 1.47 20.57
C ASN A 171 13.45 1.29 21.98
N THR A 172 12.94 1.99 23.00
CA THR A 172 13.41 1.84 24.39
C THR A 172 12.97 0.52 25.01
N LEU A 173 11.90 -0.09 24.46
CA LEU A 173 11.34 -1.35 24.92
C LEU A 173 11.97 -2.57 24.24
N LEU A 174 12.61 -2.39 23.08
CA LEU A 174 13.22 -3.49 22.31
C LEU A 174 14.35 -4.18 23.05
N ARG A 175 15.15 -3.46 23.83
CA ARG A 175 16.27 -3.98 24.62
C ARG A 175 17.22 -4.88 23.81
N GLY A 176 17.34 -4.63 22.50
CA GLY A 176 18.12 -5.44 21.56
C GLY A 176 17.43 -6.76 21.17
N GLY A 177 16.14 -6.90 21.47
CA GLY A 177 15.31 -8.00 20.99
C GLY A 177 14.95 -7.84 19.52
N TYR A 178 14.64 -8.94 18.87
CA TYR A 178 14.33 -9.00 17.42
C TYR A 178 13.34 -10.09 17.04
N ILE A 179 12.81 -10.81 18.03
CA ILE A 179 11.84 -11.88 17.86
C ILE A 179 10.86 -11.86 19.06
N HIS A 180 9.68 -12.40 18.89
CA HIS A 180 8.73 -12.56 19.99
C HIS A 180 9.35 -13.28 21.20
N ASP A 181 9.18 -12.71 22.42
CA ASP A 181 9.65 -13.31 23.68
C ASP A 181 8.79 -14.50 24.11
N GLY A 182 8.89 -15.58 23.34
CA GLY A 182 8.16 -16.82 23.57
C GLY A 182 9.10 -18.00 23.89
N GLU A 183 8.50 -19.18 24.00
CA GLU A 183 9.20 -20.46 24.28
C GLU A 183 10.34 -20.73 23.28
N TYR A 184 10.11 -20.42 21.98
CA TYR A 184 11.14 -20.63 20.96
C TYR A 184 12.37 -19.74 21.20
N ALA A 185 12.16 -18.45 21.46
CA ALA A 185 13.26 -17.52 21.72
C ALA A 185 14.08 -17.97 22.93
N LYS A 186 13.42 -18.36 24.03
CA LYS A 186 14.07 -18.85 25.25
C LYS A 186 14.85 -20.13 25.03
N ALA A 187 14.26 -21.12 24.33
CA ALA A 187 14.89 -22.40 24.04
C ALA A 187 16.14 -22.30 23.15
N HIS A 188 16.20 -21.27 22.29
CA HIS A 188 17.28 -21.10 21.31
C HIS A 188 18.23 -19.93 21.62
N GLY A 189 18.08 -19.29 22.79
CA GLY A 189 18.95 -18.19 23.21
C GLY A 189 18.80 -16.91 22.40
N HIS A 190 17.62 -16.70 21.78
CA HIS A 190 17.32 -15.45 21.08
C HIS A 190 16.84 -14.37 22.05
N ARG A 191 17.08 -13.11 21.70
CA ARG A 191 16.55 -11.96 22.45
C ARG A 191 15.12 -11.67 22.01
N GLY A 192 14.18 -11.84 22.94
CA GLY A 192 12.78 -11.52 22.70
C GLY A 192 12.42 -10.06 22.92
N ILE A 193 11.31 -9.63 22.33
CA ILE A 193 10.63 -8.36 22.54
C ILE A 193 9.15 -8.57 22.85
#